data_1c76853070db4c50c88d2a594b402ccf
#
_entry.id   1c76853070db4c50c88d2a594b402ccf
#
_cell.length_a   1.000
_cell.length_b   1.000
_cell.length_c   1.000
_cell.angle_alpha   90.00
_cell.angle_beta   90.00
_cell.angle_gamma   90.00
#
_symmetry.space_group_name_H-M   'P 1'
#
loop_
_entity.id
_entity.type
_entity.pdbx_description
1 polymer ?
#
loop_
_entity_poly.entity_id
_entity_poly.type
_entity_poly.pdbx_seq_one_letter_code
_entity_poly.pdbx_strand_id
1 'polypeptide(L)'
;MRAFVVLGAALLLATPAFAQDADRVVGGGIQIEGWKGRVDRRAATQGRTVNDSRLRNENGALRLSVGPAGNFWNPSHHAHGNYEVSATFKEHRMAASHPHSYGIFIGGNDLESDTETLMYCIAYGNGTYSIKTFHGANVQTLVDRAASPALVKAGENGESTNTIGWRVQGGTASCIINGQSVHTVTSAQAIAADKLKSFDGNYGLRVSHNVELTVSGLRMVSR
;
A
#
# COMPACT_ATOMS: atom_id res chain seq x y z
N MET A 1 67.75 -25.89 4.80
CA MET A 1 66.67 -25.14 4.13
C MET A 1 65.39 -25.34 4.95
N ARG A 2 64.89 -24.30 5.64
CA ARG A 2 63.63 -24.34 6.41
C ARG A 2 62.57 -23.60 5.58
N ALA A 3 61.53 -24.30 5.12
CA ALA A 3 60.40 -23.72 4.41
C ALA A 3 59.40 -23.11 5.39
N PHE A 4 59.13 -21.82 5.26
CA PHE A 4 58.05 -21.14 5.99
C PHE A 4 56.76 -21.28 5.17
N VAL A 5 55.75 -21.91 5.74
CA VAL A 5 54.40 -21.95 5.22
C VAL A 5 53.64 -20.73 5.81
N VAL A 6 53.29 -19.78 4.96
CA VAL A 6 52.43 -18.64 5.35
C VAL A 6 50.99 -19.06 5.14
N LEU A 7 50.25 -19.27 6.26
CA LEU A 7 48.81 -19.47 6.23
C LEU A 7 48.11 -18.11 6.12
N GLY A 8 47.58 -17.83 4.93
CA GLY A 8 46.74 -16.64 4.71
C GLY A 8 45.32 -16.88 5.27
N ALA A 9 44.96 -16.17 6.32
CA ALA A 9 43.57 -16.13 6.81
C ALA A 9 42.72 -15.23 5.92
N ALA A 10 41.81 -15.83 5.14
CA ALA A 10 40.78 -15.06 4.40
C ALA A 10 39.70 -14.57 5.37
N LEU A 11 39.67 -13.26 5.65
CA LEU A 11 38.55 -12.61 6.34
C LEU A 11 37.35 -12.56 5.40
N LEU A 12 36.35 -13.41 5.63
CA LEU A 12 35.03 -13.32 5.03
C LEU A 12 34.31 -12.10 5.67
N LEU A 13 34.29 -10.99 4.96
CA LEU A 13 33.42 -9.84 5.29
C LEU A 13 31.98 -10.25 5.04
N ALA A 14 31.26 -10.67 6.08
CA ALA A 14 29.82 -10.81 6.05
C ALA A 14 29.21 -9.42 5.88
N THR A 15 28.66 -9.13 4.69
CA THR A 15 27.82 -7.96 4.48
C THR A 15 26.60 -8.09 5.40
N PRO A 16 26.25 -7.08 6.22
CA PRO A 16 25.03 -7.15 7.01
C PRO A 16 23.84 -7.26 6.03
N ALA A 17 23.17 -8.40 6.04
CA ALA A 17 21.86 -8.51 5.45
C ALA A 17 20.98 -7.54 6.24
N PHE A 18 20.49 -6.47 5.62
CA PHE A 18 19.47 -5.61 6.21
C PHE A 18 18.29 -6.53 6.52
N ALA A 19 18.14 -6.88 7.79
CA ALA A 19 17.00 -7.66 8.25
C ALA A 19 15.76 -6.83 7.92
N GLN A 20 14.90 -7.35 7.04
CA GLN A 20 13.62 -6.75 6.75
C GLN A 20 12.86 -6.65 8.05
N ASP A 21 12.33 -5.47 8.38
CA ASP A 21 11.53 -5.26 9.58
C ASP A 21 10.38 -6.28 9.64
N ALA A 22 10.33 -7.08 10.71
CA ALA A 22 9.36 -8.17 10.82
C ALA A 22 7.95 -7.62 11.03
N ASP A 23 6.95 -8.28 10.44
CA ASP A 23 5.56 -7.92 10.64
C ASP A 23 5.17 -8.05 12.11
N ARG A 24 4.66 -6.96 12.71
CA ARG A 24 4.11 -6.98 14.07
C ARG A 24 2.83 -7.81 14.12
N VAL A 25 2.52 -8.34 15.29
CA VAL A 25 1.19 -8.89 15.61
C VAL A 25 0.50 -7.90 16.53
N VAL A 26 -0.42 -7.12 15.94
CA VAL A 26 -1.23 -6.15 16.71
C VAL A 26 -2.42 -6.84 17.36
N GLY A 27 -3.05 -7.75 16.62
CA GLY A 27 -4.26 -8.45 17.03
C GLY A 27 -5.52 -7.57 16.97
N GLY A 28 -6.68 -8.23 16.95
CA GLY A 28 -7.99 -7.61 16.99
C GLY A 28 -8.78 -7.68 15.69
N GLY A 29 -8.13 -7.85 14.55
CA GLY A 29 -8.81 -8.04 13.27
C GLY A 29 -9.62 -6.82 12.80
N ILE A 30 -10.60 -7.10 11.95
CA ILE A 30 -11.52 -6.09 11.41
C ILE A 30 -12.75 -6.01 12.31
N GLN A 31 -12.96 -4.87 12.95
CA GLN A 31 -14.04 -4.60 13.90
C GLN A 31 -15.12 -3.66 13.34
N ILE A 32 -15.24 -3.58 12.02
CA ILE A 32 -16.23 -2.76 11.32
C ILE A 32 -17.07 -3.70 10.47
N GLU A 33 -18.38 -3.66 10.68
CA GLU A 33 -19.33 -4.46 9.92
C GLU A 33 -19.21 -4.23 8.42
N GLY A 34 -19.27 -5.29 7.64
CA GLY A 34 -19.19 -5.28 6.19
C GLY A 34 -17.79 -5.06 5.62
N TRP A 35 -16.78 -4.73 6.44
CA TRP A 35 -15.41 -4.61 5.95
C TRP A 35 -14.74 -5.98 5.88
N LYS A 36 -13.88 -6.12 4.86
CA LYS A 36 -13.04 -7.27 4.62
C LYS A 36 -11.59 -6.84 4.49
N GLY A 37 -10.69 -7.80 4.57
CA GLY A 37 -9.27 -7.57 4.35
C GLY A 37 -8.55 -8.82 3.91
N ARG A 38 -7.43 -8.62 3.22
CA ARG A 38 -6.52 -9.68 2.82
C ARG A 38 -5.10 -9.20 2.99
N VAL A 39 -4.28 -10.01 3.66
CA VAL A 39 -2.84 -9.76 3.76
C VAL A 39 -2.14 -10.20 2.47
N ASP A 40 -0.98 -9.63 2.22
CA ASP A 40 -0.17 -10.00 1.07
C ASP A 40 0.19 -11.49 1.09
N ARG A 41 0.28 -12.09 -0.09
CA ARG A 41 0.58 -13.53 -0.26
C ARG A 41 1.81 -13.97 0.53
N ARG A 42 2.89 -13.18 0.53
CA ARG A 42 4.09 -13.49 1.31
C ARG A 42 3.80 -13.59 2.80
N ALA A 43 3.04 -12.65 3.35
CA ALA A 43 2.64 -12.67 4.77
C ALA A 43 1.73 -13.87 5.05
N ALA A 44 0.78 -14.18 4.16
CA ALA A 44 -0.10 -15.33 4.28
C ALA A 44 0.68 -16.66 4.30
N THR A 45 1.71 -16.83 3.47
CA THR A 45 2.57 -18.04 3.48
C THR A 45 3.39 -18.18 4.77
N GLN A 46 3.55 -17.10 5.53
CA GLN A 46 4.17 -17.09 6.86
C GLN A 46 3.15 -17.24 7.99
N GLY A 47 1.89 -17.61 7.68
CA GLY A 47 0.81 -17.80 8.64
C GLY A 47 0.18 -16.52 9.16
N ARG A 48 0.50 -15.36 8.55
CA ARG A 48 -0.13 -14.09 8.91
C ARG A 48 -1.53 -13.98 8.31
N THR A 49 -2.39 -13.29 9.05
CA THR A 49 -3.79 -13.05 8.65
C THR A 49 -4.17 -11.59 8.95
N VAL A 50 -5.35 -11.17 8.51
CA VAL A 50 -5.90 -9.86 8.87
C VAL A 50 -6.13 -9.69 10.37
N ASN A 51 -6.21 -10.80 11.12
CA ASN A 51 -6.34 -10.77 12.59
C ASN A 51 -5.06 -10.30 13.29
N ASP A 52 -3.92 -10.30 12.60
CA ASP A 52 -2.67 -9.72 13.08
C ASP A 52 -2.63 -8.19 12.97
N SER A 53 -3.66 -7.59 12.39
CA SER A 53 -3.90 -6.14 12.31
C SER A 53 -5.14 -5.78 13.11
N ARG A 54 -5.43 -4.48 13.22
CA ARG A 54 -6.68 -3.96 13.79
C ARG A 54 -7.24 -2.85 12.94
N LEU A 55 -8.50 -2.99 12.52
CA LEU A 55 -9.28 -1.96 11.86
C LEU A 55 -10.55 -1.71 12.65
N ARG A 56 -10.76 -0.48 13.12
CA ARG A 56 -11.95 -0.08 13.88
C ARG A 56 -12.44 1.30 13.49
N ASN A 57 -13.70 1.62 13.80
CA ASN A 57 -14.22 2.98 13.76
C ASN A 57 -13.82 3.70 15.06
N GLU A 58 -13.30 4.90 14.95
CA GLU A 58 -12.98 5.76 16.07
C GLU A 58 -13.38 7.21 15.73
N ASN A 59 -14.42 7.70 16.38
CA ASN A 59 -14.95 9.06 16.16
C ASN A 59 -15.30 9.37 14.70
N GLY A 60 -15.89 8.40 13.98
CA GLY A 60 -16.26 8.56 12.57
C GLY A 60 -15.13 8.39 11.56
N ALA A 61 -13.93 8.10 12.00
CA ALA A 61 -12.78 7.78 11.16
C ALA A 61 -12.37 6.29 11.30
N LEU A 62 -11.66 5.77 10.32
CA LEU A 62 -11.08 4.43 10.37
C LEU A 62 -9.72 4.51 11.06
N ARG A 63 -9.58 3.84 12.19
CA ARG A 63 -8.30 3.67 12.89
C ARG A 63 -7.69 2.33 12.50
N LEU A 64 -6.50 2.36 11.91
CA LEU A 64 -5.75 1.18 11.50
C LEU A 64 -4.44 1.07 12.28
N SER A 65 -4.22 -0.11 12.85
CA SER A 65 -2.93 -0.55 13.34
C SER A 65 -2.56 -1.80 12.56
N VAL A 66 -1.67 -1.67 11.59
CA VAL A 66 -1.39 -2.73 10.62
C VAL A 66 -0.13 -3.49 11.04
N GLY A 67 -0.25 -4.80 11.16
CA GLY A 67 0.86 -5.72 11.32
C GLY A 67 1.40 -6.11 9.94
N PRO A 68 0.87 -7.16 9.29
CA PRO A 68 1.25 -7.52 7.92
C PRO A 68 0.62 -6.58 6.89
N ALA A 69 1.33 -6.33 5.79
CA ALA A 69 0.80 -5.55 4.66
C ALA A 69 -0.45 -6.20 4.07
N GLY A 70 -1.40 -5.37 3.62
CA GLY A 70 -2.65 -5.89 3.06
C GLY A 70 -3.55 -4.82 2.45
N ASN A 71 -4.67 -5.33 1.94
CA ASN A 71 -5.76 -4.55 1.39
C ASN A 71 -6.96 -4.65 2.33
N PHE A 72 -7.69 -3.53 2.53
CA PHE A 72 -8.89 -3.45 3.35
C PHE A 72 -9.98 -2.75 2.55
N TRP A 73 -11.17 -3.36 2.47
CA TRP A 73 -12.27 -2.82 1.67
C TRP A 73 -13.64 -3.18 2.25
N ASN A 74 -14.65 -2.45 1.83
CA ASN A 74 -16.04 -2.86 2.00
C ASN A 74 -16.56 -3.32 0.63
N PRO A 75 -17.12 -4.53 0.47
CA PRO A 75 -17.66 -5.00 -0.81
C PRO A 75 -18.73 -4.10 -1.42
N SER A 76 -19.42 -3.29 -0.62
CA SER A 76 -20.37 -2.29 -1.12
C SER A 76 -19.69 -1.06 -1.76
N HIS A 77 -18.41 -0.87 -1.52
CA HIS A 77 -17.62 0.21 -2.10
C HIS A 77 -17.17 -0.18 -3.51
N HIS A 78 -18.00 0.11 -4.49
CA HIS A 78 -17.76 -0.19 -5.90
C HIS A 78 -17.81 1.09 -6.73
N ALA A 79 -16.87 1.25 -7.66
CA ALA A 79 -16.80 2.38 -8.58
C ALA A 79 -16.82 1.88 -10.03
N HIS A 80 -17.44 2.63 -10.91
CA HIS A 80 -17.52 2.33 -12.34
C HIS A 80 -17.59 3.60 -13.19
N GLY A 81 -17.13 3.52 -14.43
CA GLY A 81 -17.15 4.61 -15.40
C GLY A 81 -16.17 5.74 -15.03
N ASN A 82 -16.66 7.00 -15.07
CA ASN A 82 -15.88 8.14 -14.63
C ASN A 82 -16.16 8.44 -13.16
N TYR A 83 -15.12 8.48 -12.35
CA TYR A 83 -15.27 8.67 -10.90
C TYR A 83 -14.01 9.26 -10.25
N GLU A 84 -14.16 9.72 -9.02
CA GLU A 84 -13.05 10.08 -8.15
C GLU A 84 -13.25 9.41 -6.79
N VAL A 85 -12.21 8.69 -6.33
CA VAL A 85 -12.12 8.10 -4.98
C VAL A 85 -11.03 8.80 -4.22
N SER A 86 -11.30 9.21 -2.98
CA SER A 86 -10.29 9.85 -2.14
C SER A 86 -10.49 9.56 -0.66
N ALA A 87 -9.41 9.66 0.11
CA ALA A 87 -9.41 9.67 1.57
C ALA A 87 -8.25 10.49 2.10
N THR A 88 -8.39 11.01 3.32
CA THR A 88 -7.31 11.69 4.05
C THR A 88 -6.70 10.71 5.05
N PHE A 89 -5.39 10.55 4.97
CA PHE A 89 -4.57 9.66 5.80
C PHE A 89 -3.73 10.51 6.75
N LYS A 90 -3.88 10.29 8.05
CA LYS A 90 -2.94 10.74 9.06
C LYS A 90 -2.08 9.54 9.47
N GLU A 91 -0.80 9.56 9.11
CA GLU A 91 0.20 8.66 9.64
C GLU A 91 0.65 9.16 11.01
N HIS A 92 0.61 8.30 12.03
CA HIS A 92 0.91 8.69 13.40
C HIS A 92 2.38 8.59 13.77
N ARG A 93 3.12 7.72 13.08
CA ARG A 93 4.53 7.50 13.34
C ARG A 93 5.22 6.83 12.15
N MET A 94 5.91 7.61 11.35
CA MET A 94 6.79 7.06 10.31
C MET A 94 8.07 6.51 10.94
N ALA A 95 8.48 5.30 10.53
CA ALA A 95 9.82 4.78 10.82
C ALA A 95 10.81 5.42 9.84
N ALA A 96 11.64 6.35 10.30
CA ALA A 96 12.53 7.12 9.43
C ALA A 96 13.56 6.25 8.67
N SER A 97 14.05 5.17 9.30
CA SER A 97 14.97 4.21 8.67
C SER A 97 14.31 3.30 7.65
N HIS A 98 13.00 3.10 7.74
CA HIS A 98 12.24 2.23 6.86
C HIS A 98 10.80 2.75 6.69
N PRO A 99 10.60 3.83 5.89
CA PRO A 99 9.27 4.41 5.69
C PRO A 99 8.32 3.38 5.07
N HIS A 100 7.18 3.22 5.70
CA HIS A 100 6.07 2.38 5.25
C HIS A 100 5.06 3.21 4.48
N SER A 101 4.19 2.55 3.72
CA SER A 101 3.31 3.23 2.79
C SER A 101 1.83 2.95 3.05
N TYR A 102 1.00 3.88 2.58
CA TYR A 102 -0.45 3.82 2.69
C TYR A 102 -1.10 4.56 1.51
N GLY A 103 -2.30 4.17 1.16
CA GLY A 103 -3.05 4.83 0.10
C GLY A 103 -4.31 4.08 -0.32
N ILE A 104 -4.72 4.32 -1.55
CA ILE A 104 -5.99 3.82 -2.11
C ILE A 104 -5.72 2.90 -3.28
N PHE A 105 -6.45 1.81 -3.34
CA PHE A 105 -6.56 0.98 -4.53
C PHE A 105 -7.93 1.16 -5.21
N ILE A 106 -7.95 0.95 -6.54
CA ILE A 106 -9.11 0.89 -7.41
C ILE A 106 -9.05 -0.35 -8.29
N GLY A 107 -10.12 -0.62 -9.03
CA GLY A 107 -10.17 -1.75 -9.96
C GLY A 107 -10.09 -3.10 -9.24
N GLY A 108 -10.52 -3.14 -7.98
CA GLY A 108 -10.48 -4.34 -7.15
C GLY A 108 -11.49 -5.38 -7.64
N ASN A 109 -10.98 -6.49 -8.17
CA ASN A 109 -11.78 -7.66 -8.56
C ASN A 109 -11.19 -8.92 -7.96
N ASP A 110 -12.02 -9.89 -7.63
CA ASP A 110 -11.63 -11.18 -7.04
C ASP A 110 -10.76 -11.06 -5.79
N LEU A 111 -10.95 -10.01 -4.98
CA LEU A 111 -10.08 -9.60 -3.87
C LEU A 111 -9.88 -10.67 -2.79
N GLU A 112 -10.78 -11.65 -2.70
CA GLU A 112 -10.70 -12.76 -1.74
C GLU A 112 -10.02 -14.01 -2.33
N SER A 113 -9.59 -13.97 -3.59
CA SER A 113 -9.03 -15.12 -4.31
C SER A 113 -7.56 -14.90 -4.68
N ASP A 114 -6.91 -15.98 -5.15
CA ASP A 114 -5.54 -15.93 -5.65
C ASP A 114 -5.42 -15.30 -7.05
N THR A 115 -6.56 -14.92 -7.65
CA THR A 115 -6.64 -14.21 -8.94
C THR A 115 -7.03 -12.75 -8.75
N GLU A 116 -6.86 -12.21 -7.54
CA GLU A 116 -7.17 -10.80 -7.25
C GLU A 116 -6.50 -9.85 -8.25
N THR A 117 -7.23 -8.82 -8.67
CA THR A 117 -6.67 -7.71 -9.44
C THR A 117 -6.98 -6.40 -8.76
N LEU A 118 -6.03 -5.49 -8.74
CA LEU A 118 -6.19 -4.12 -8.26
C LEU A 118 -5.02 -3.24 -8.73
N MET A 119 -5.22 -1.93 -8.73
CA MET A 119 -4.15 -0.93 -8.90
C MET A 119 -4.18 0.05 -7.74
N TYR A 120 -3.02 0.34 -7.16
CA TYR A 120 -2.94 1.26 -6.05
C TYR A 120 -1.97 2.42 -6.28
N CYS A 121 -2.27 3.55 -5.65
CA CYS A 121 -1.35 4.66 -5.42
C CYS A 121 -1.13 4.78 -3.90
N ILE A 122 0.11 4.69 -3.48
CA ILE A 122 0.51 4.74 -2.08
C ILE A 122 1.59 5.79 -1.86
N ALA A 123 1.49 6.49 -0.75
CA ALA A 123 2.45 7.48 -0.28
C ALA A 123 3.28 6.92 0.86
N TYR A 124 4.49 7.47 1.01
CA TYR A 124 5.40 7.23 2.13
C TYR A 124 5.63 8.55 2.85
N GLY A 125 5.73 8.54 4.16
CA GLY A 125 5.96 9.73 4.96
C GLY A 125 7.27 10.48 4.67
N ASN A 126 8.19 9.89 3.91
CA ASN A 126 9.41 10.55 3.44
C ASN A 126 9.21 11.44 2.18
N GLY A 127 7.98 11.55 1.66
CA GLY A 127 7.66 12.40 0.51
C GLY A 127 7.79 11.70 -0.84
N THR A 128 7.77 10.37 -0.87
CA THR A 128 7.75 9.57 -2.10
C THR A 128 6.43 8.84 -2.27
N TYR A 129 6.13 8.39 -3.49
CA TYR A 129 4.94 7.58 -3.81
C TYR A 129 5.27 6.46 -4.79
N SER A 130 4.43 5.43 -4.79
CA SER A 130 4.51 4.32 -5.76
C SER A 130 3.14 3.99 -6.34
N ILE A 131 3.14 3.49 -7.57
CA ILE A 131 1.96 2.95 -8.25
C ILE A 131 2.29 1.55 -8.72
N LYS A 132 1.44 0.57 -8.34
CA LYS A 132 1.60 -0.82 -8.78
C LYS A 132 0.25 -1.42 -9.14
N THR A 133 0.29 -2.44 -10.00
CA THR A 133 -0.87 -3.31 -10.30
C THR A 133 -0.61 -4.71 -9.76
N PHE A 134 -1.68 -5.38 -9.36
CA PHE A 134 -1.70 -6.78 -8.96
C PHE A 134 -2.55 -7.58 -9.93
N HIS A 135 -2.08 -8.75 -10.30
CA HIS A 135 -2.85 -9.84 -10.87
C HIS A 135 -2.41 -11.14 -10.20
N GLY A 136 -3.10 -11.51 -9.15
CA GLY A 136 -2.69 -12.61 -8.29
C GLY A 136 -1.27 -12.42 -7.73
N ALA A 137 -0.36 -13.34 -8.05
CA ALA A 137 1.04 -13.27 -7.63
C ALA A 137 1.88 -12.25 -8.43
N ASN A 138 1.39 -11.84 -9.61
CA ASN A 138 2.13 -10.92 -10.48
C ASN A 138 1.91 -9.48 -10.02
N VAL A 139 3.00 -8.82 -9.63
CA VAL A 139 3.00 -7.41 -9.23
C VAL A 139 3.84 -6.63 -10.22
N GLN A 140 3.20 -5.70 -10.91
CA GLN A 140 3.90 -4.79 -11.83
C GLN A 140 4.05 -3.41 -11.19
N THR A 141 5.27 -2.89 -11.16
CA THR A 141 5.56 -1.54 -10.70
C THR A 141 5.51 -0.57 -11.87
N LEU A 142 4.58 0.40 -11.81
CA LEU A 142 4.45 1.48 -12.79
C LEU A 142 5.24 2.71 -12.36
N VAL A 143 5.27 3.01 -11.07
CA VAL A 143 6.07 4.07 -10.45
C VAL A 143 6.68 3.52 -9.17
N ASP A 144 7.99 3.67 -9.01
CA ASP A 144 8.69 3.19 -7.81
C ASP A 144 9.32 4.36 -7.05
N ARG A 145 8.79 4.62 -5.85
CA ARG A 145 9.29 5.63 -4.88
C ARG A 145 9.68 6.97 -5.50
N ALA A 146 8.89 7.46 -6.46
CA ALA A 146 9.10 8.77 -7.07
C ALA A 146 8.86 9.88 -6.03
N ALA A 147 9.75 10.85 -5.96
CA ALA A 147 9.55 12.02 -5.11
C ALA A 147 8.42 12.91 -5.67
N SER A 148 7.62 13.48 -4.78
CA SER A 148 6.57 14.42 -5.17
C SER A 148 6.51 15.61 -4.22
N PRO A 149 6.55 16.85 -4.73
CA PRO A 149 6.36 18.05 -3.91
C PRO A 149 4.90 18.20 -3.42
N ALA A 150 3.96 17.44 -3.99
CA ALA A 150 2.58 17.41 -3.52
C ALA A 150 2.44 16.71 -2.15
N LEU A 151 3.41 15.86 -1.75
CA LEU A 151 3.38 15.14 -0.47
C LEU A 151 3.87 15.99 0.68
N VAL A 152 3.07 16.01 1.75
CA VAL A 152 3.51 16.50 3.06
C VAL A 152 4.35 15.41 3.70
N LYS A 153 5.62 15.73 3.93
CA LYS A 153 6.57 14.82 4.60
C LYS A 153 6.27 14.75 6.09
N ALA A 154 6.59 13.62 6.70
CA ALA A 154 6.52 13.47 8.14
C ALA A 154 7.47 14.46 8.84
N GLY A 155 6.94 15.10 9.87
CA GLY A 155 7.73 15.97 10.75
C GLY A 155 8.66 15.17 11.67
N GLU A 156 9.33 15.87 12.59
CA GLU A 156 10.25 15.26 13.57
C GLU A 156 9.55 14.25 14.49
N ASN A 157 8.27 14.45 14.76
CA ASN A 157 7.43 13.50 15.51
C ASN A 157 7.02 12.25 14.70
N GLY A 158 7.37 12.16 13.41
CA GLY A 158 7.01 11.11 12.50
C GLY A 158 5.57 11.18 11.98
N GLU A 159 4.84 12.27 12.23
CA GLU A 159 3.47 12.45 11.74
C GLU A 159 3.43 13.13 10.38
N SER A 160 2.51 12.66 9.53
CA SER A 160 2.16 13.33 8.27
C SER A 160 0.66 13.20 8.00
N THR A 161 0.11 14.14 7.23
CA THR A 161 -1.27 14.05 6.76
C THR A 161 -1.31 14.33 5.26
N ASN A 162 -1.85 13.38 4.51
CA ASN A 162 -1.98 13.49 3.06
C ASN A 162 -3.37 13.01 2.61
N THR A 163 -3.97 13.71 1.66
CA THR A 163 -5.16 13.23 0.94
C THR A 163 -4.70 12.53 -0.33
N ILE A 164 -5.07 11.26 -0.47
CA ILE A 164 -4.69 10.42 -1.60
C ILE A 164 -5.96 9.94 -2.29
N GLY A 165 -5.94 9.90 -3.60
CA GLY A 165 -7.08 9.44 -4.38
C GLY A 165 -6.73 9.05 -5.80
N TRP A 166 -7.74 8.58 -6.48
CA TRP A 166 -7.74 8.30 -7.91
C TRP A 166 -8.85 9.07 -8.60
N ARG A 167 -8.54 9.65 -9.76
CA ARG A 167 -9.52 10.15 -10.71
C ARG A 167 -9.48 9.30 -11.97
N VAL A 168 -10.59 8.62 -12.26
CA VAL A 168 -10.77 7.84 -13.49
C VAL A 168 -11.64 8.63 -14.44
N GLN A 169 -11.14 8.89 -15.65
CA GLN A 169 -11.85 9.63 -16.67
C GLN A 169 -11.29 9.32 -18.07
N GLY A 170 -12.17 9.05 -19.04
CA GLY A 170 -11.78 8.91 -20.44
C GLY A 170 -10.72 7.83 -20.69
N GLY A 171 -10.79 6.69 -19.99
CA GLY A 171 -9.83 5.59 -20.15
C GLY A 171 -8.46 5.83 -19.50
N THR A 172 -8.36 6.81 -18.60
CA THR A 172 -7.16 7.08 -17.82
C THR A 172 -7.47 7.07 -16.32
N ALA A 173 -6.49 6.73 -15.50
CA ALA A 173 -6.55 6.83 -14.06
C ALA A 173 -5.39 7.69 -13.55
N SER A 174 -5.71 8.82 -12.92
CA SER A 174 -4.73 9.75 -12.35
C SER A 174 -4.65 9.58 -10.84
N CYS A 175 -3.45 9.32 -10.30
CA CYS A 175 -3.21 9.40 -8.87
C CYS A 175 -3.18 10.87 -8.44
N ILE A 176 -4.03 11.22 -7.48
CA ILE A 176 -4.18 12.56 -6.93
C ILE A 176 -3.65 12.57 -5.52
N ILE A 177 -2.69 13.45 -5.23
CA ILE A 177 -2.15 13.64 -3.89
C ILE A 177 -2.30 15.12 -3.52
N ASN A 178 -3.00 15.40 -2.43
CA ASN A 178 -3.27 16.76 -1.94
C ASN A 178 -3.81 17.68 -3.04
N GLY A 179 -4.73 17.16 -3.87
CA GLY A 179 -5.37 17.87 -4.97
C GLY A 179 -4.55 17.97 -6.26
N GLN A 180 -3.30 17.53 -6.28
CA GLN A 180 -2.44 17.55 -7.46
C GLN A 180 -2.39 16.17 -8.12
N SER A 181 -2.52 16.11 -9.46
CA SER A 181 -2.25 14.89 -10.23
C SER A 181 -0.75 14.66 -10.30
N VAL A 182 -0.28 13.59 -9.66
CA VAL A 182 1.16 13.26 -9.60
C VAL A 182 1.58 12.26 -10.68
N HIS A 183 0.63 11.47 -11.20
CA HIS A 183 0.87 10.51 -12.27
C HIS A 183 -0.44 10.09 -12.91
N THR A 184 -0.42 9.86 -14.22
CA THR A 184 -1.57 9.35 -14.98
C THR A 184 -1.20 8.05 -15.67
N VAL A 185 -2.04 7.04 -15.50
CA VAL A 185 -1.92 5.70 -16.10
C VAL A 185 -3.03 5.55 -17.13
N THR A 186 -2.70 5.15 -18.34
CA THR A 186 -3.70 4.84 -19.38
C THR A 186 -4.21 3.40 -19.24
N SER A 187 -5.40 3.14 -19.78
CA SER A 187 -5.93 1.77 -19.85
C SER A 187 -4.96 0.82 -20.57
N ALA A 188 -4.32 1.27 -21.64
CA ALA A 188 -3.32 0.47 -22.37
C ALA A 188 -2.09 0.07 -21.51
N GLN A 189 -1.73 0.88 -20.52
CA GLN A 189 -0.62 0.56 -19.60
C GLN A 189 -1.04 -0.41 -18.50
N ALA A 190 -2.27 -0.28 -17.99
CA ALA A 190 -2.71 -0.98 -16.79
C ALA A 190 -3.59 -2.21 -17.06
N ILE A 191 -4.33 -2.25 -18.17
CA ILE A 191 -5.35 -3.27 -18.43
C ILE A 191 -4.86 -4.25 -19.48
N ALA A 192 -4.72 -5.53 -19.11
CA ALA A 192 -4.38 -6.65 -19.98
C ALA A 192 -4.76 -7.97 -19.27
N ALA A 193 -4.64 -9.08 -19.98
CA ALA A 193 -4.97 -10.42 -19.44
C ALA A 193 -4.14 -10.80 -18.19
N ASP A 194 -2.91 -10.30 -18.10
CA ASP A 194 -1.96 -10.52 -17.01
C ASP A 194 -1.82 -9.33 -16.04
N LYS A 195 -2.72 -8.36 -16.14
CA LYS A 195 -2.73 -7.13 -15.35
C LYS A 195 -4.09 -6.89 -14.70
N LEU A 196 -4.46 -5.62 -14.59
CA LEU A 196 -5.78 -5.19 -14.12
C LEU A 196 -6.86 -5.61 -15.13
N LYS A 197 -8.02 -6.05 -14.65
CA LYS A 197 -9.17 -6.35 -15.51
C LYS A 197 -9.86 -5.09 -16.03
N SER A 198 -10.00 -4.08 -15.16
CA SER A 198 -10.64 -2.80 -15.44
C SER A 198 -10.23 -1.79 -14.37
N PHE A 199 -10.40 -0.50 -14.64
CA PHE A 199 -10.41 0.50 -13.56
C PHE A 199 -11.69 0.43 -12.72
N ASP A 200 -12.76 -0.20 -13.24
CA ASP A 200 -13.98 -0.46 -12.49
C ASP A 200 -13.78 -1.61 -11.50
N GLY A 201 -14.47 -1.55 -10.37
CA GLY A 201 -14.42 -2.58 -9.34
C GLY A 201 -14.48 -1.99 -7.93
N ASN A 202 -14.15 -2.81 -6.96
CA ASN A 202 -14.05 -2.34 -5.58
C ASN A 202 -12.89 -1.36 -5.43
N TYR A 203 -13.08 -0.40 -4.53
CA TYR A 203 -12.01 0.47 -4.04
C TYR A 203 -11.85 0.32 -2.53
N GLY A 204 -10.67 0.63 -2.05
CA GLY A 204 -10.35 0.51 -0.63
C GLY A 204 -8.95 0.99 -0.29
N LEU A 205 -8.48 0.55 0.87
CA LEU A 205 -7.22 0.97 1.45
C LEU A 205 -6.13 -0.07 1.15
N ARG A 206 -5.00 0.40 0.64
CA ARG A 206 -3.77 -0.39 0.56
C ARG A 206 -2.80 0.13 1.61
N VAL A 207 -2.34 -0.74 2.51
CA VAL A 207 -1.46 -0.36 3.61
C VAL A 207 -0.29 -1.35 3.70
N SER A 208 0.92 -0.82 3.81
CA SER A 208 2.13 -1.61 4.07
C SER A 208 2.15 -2.12 5.52
N HIS A 209 3.13 -2.94 5.84
CA HIS A 209 3.26 -3.49 7.19
C HIS A 209 3.66 -2.42 8.22
N ASN A 210 3.38 -2.69 9.49
CA ASN A 210 3.82 -1.90 10.66
C ASN A 210 3.40 -0.42 10.65
N VAL A 211 2.25 -0.09 10.06
CA VAL A 211 1.73 1.29 9.92
C VAL A 211 0.63 1.57 10.92
N GLU A 212 0.62 2.78 11.47
CA GLU A 212 -0.41 3.33 12.33
C GLU A 212 -1.09 4.52 11.65
N LEU A 213 -2.38 4.38 11.31
CA LEU A 213 -3.12 5.37 10.54
C LEU A 213 -4.44 5.76 11.18
N THR A 214 -4.84 7.00 10.94
CA THR A 214 -6.26 7.41 10.94
C THR A 214 -6.64 7.77 9.50
N VAL A 215 -7.71 7.17 8.99
CA VAL A 215 -8.23 7.45 7.64
C VAL A 215 -9.62 8.04 7.75
N SER A 216 -9.80 9.22 7.19
CA SER A 216 -11.07 9.96 7.21
C SER A 216 -11.54 10.31 5.81
N GLY A 217 -12.86 10.46 5.65
CA GLY A 217 -13.46 10.95 4.41
C GLY A 217 -13.26 10.01 3.21
N LEU A 218 -13.13 8.68 3.43
CA LEU A 218 -13.14 7.73 2.30
C LEU A 218 -14.47 7.83 1.58
N ARG A 219 -14.43 8.29 0.33
CA ARG A 219 -15.62 8.51 -0.49
C ARG A 219 -15.33 8.32 -1.96
N MET A 220 -16.39 8.04 -2.70
CA MET A 220 -16.42 8.02 -4.16
C MET A 220 -17.45 9.05 -4.66
N VAL A 221 -17.10 9.74 -5.73
CA VAL A 221 -17.97 10.68 -6.44
C VAL A 221 -17.96 10.30 -7.92
N SER A 222 -19.13 10.08 -8.51
CA SER A 222 -19.27 9.93 -9.97
C SER A 222 -19.00 11.26 -10.68
N ARG A 223 -18.39 11.22 -11.87
CA ARG A 223 -17.99 12.38 -12.66
C ARG A 223 -18.70 12.39 -14.01
#